data_5de46fb1eb37490a4a790ae7bb9a5a96
#
_entry.id   5de46fb1eb37490a4a790ae7bb9a5a96
#
_cell.length_a   1.000
_cell.length_b   1.000
_cell.length_c   1.000
_cell.angle_alpha   90.00
_cell.angle_beta   90.00
_cell.angle_gamma   90.00
#
_symmetry.space_group_name_H-M   'P 1'
#
loop_
_entity.id
_entity.type
_entity.pdbx_description
1 polymer ?
#
loop_
_entity_poly.entity_id
_entity_poly.type
_entity_poly.pdbx_seq_one_letter_code
_entity_poly.pdbx_strand_id
1 'polypeptide(L)'
;VVLGGPWADKLIVSARISGNQRDRDGISLFIVDKSADGVSTQDYPTVDGGRASEVVLENVTVSGDAIIGDAGSGLDILEEGVDYGIAAICAEAIGHMKMLNDATVEYCRTRKQFGVPIGSFQVLQHRMVDMFMEYEQSVSMTYMVNMKLDEDAAARAKAAAGAKVQIGKSGRFVGQEAVQLHGGMGMTEELNVGHFFKRLTMIDTQFGNVDHHLKRFAAA
;
A
#
# COMPACT_ATOMS: atom_id res chain seq x y z
N VAL A 1 7.91 -5.34 11.45
CA VAL A 1 7.87 -5.81 10.04
C VAL A 1 8.42 -4.73 9.14
N VAL A 2 9.49 -5.04 8.40
CA VAL A 2 10.11 -4.12 7.43
C VAL A 2 9.98 -4.74 6.04
N LEU A 3 9.05 -4.23 5.23
CA LEU A 3 8.85 -4.68 3.86
C LEU A 3 10.10 -4.35 3.02
N GLY A 4 10.55 -5.30 2.21
CA GLY A 4 11.79 -5.15 1.44
C GLY A 4 13.08 -5.26 2.26
N GLY A 5 12.98 -5.46 3.58
CA GLY A 5 14.13 -5.59 4.47
C GLY A 5 15.22 -6.58 4.02
N PRO A 6 14.88 -7.75 3.43
CA PRO A 6 15.90 -8.67 2.92
C PRO A 6 16.83 -8.06 1.86
N TRP A 7 16.34 -7.10 1.07
CA TRP A 7 17.09 -6.47 -0.03
C TRP A 7 17.71 -5.12 0.34
N ALA A 8 17.42 -4.61 1.54
CA ALA A 8 17.96 -3.34 1.99
C ALA A 8 19.43 -3.47 2.43
N ASP A 9 20.26 -2.54 2.04
CA ASP A 9 21.62 -2.36 2.58
C ASP A 9 21.62 -1.41 3.78
N LYS A 10 20.68 -0.45 3.77
CA LYS A 10 20.52 0.57 4.81
C LYS A 10 19.07 0.65 5.26
N LEU A 11 18.90 1.01 6.52
CA LEU A 11 17.60 1.20 7.17
C LEU A 11 17.46 2.67 7.57
N ILE A 12 16.31 3.26 7.31
CA ILE A 12 15.92 4.54 7.92
C ILE A 12 15.20 4.21 9.21
N VAL A 13 15.77 4.62 10.33
CA VAL A 13 15.27 4.33 11.67
C VAL A 13 14.80 5.62 12.33
N SER A 14 13.54 5.66 12.76
CA SER A 14 13.03 6.73 13.61
C SER A 14 13.28 6.39 15.08
N ALA A 15 13.87 7.29 15.84
CA ALA A 15 14.12 7.13 17.26
C ALA A 15 13.75 8.39 18.02
N ARG A 16 13.15 8.21 19.21
CA ARG A 16 12.85 9.31 20.13
C ARG A 16 14.07 9.63 20.96
N ILE A 17 14.50 10.90 20.92
CA ILE A 17 15.64 11.40 21.68
C ILE A 17 15.20 12.29 22.87
N SER A 18 13.96 12.81 22.87
CA SER A 18 13.41 13.66 23.94
C SER A 18 11.88 13.64 23.93
N GLY A 19 11.27 14.21 24.96
CA GLY A 19 9.81 14.34 25.09
C GLY A 19 9.12 13.05 25.53
N ASN A 20 7.79 13.05 25.55
CA ASN A 20 6.96 11.92 25.92
C ASN A 20 6.65 11.03 24.70
N GLN A 21 6.14 9.83 24.95
CA GLN A 21 5.87 8.82 23.91
C GLN A 21 5.00 9.31 22.75
N ARG A 22 4.09 10.27 22.99
CA ARG A 22 3.14 10.78 21.99
C ARG A 22 3.43 12.19 21.50
N ASP A 23 4.50 12.80 21.99
CA ASP A 23 4.89 14.14 21.54
C ASP A 23 5.35 14.09 20.09
N ARG A 24 4.99 15.09 19.31
CA ARG A 24 5.43 15.19 17.90
C ARG A 24 6.90 15.55 17.80
N ASP A 25 7.37 16.43 18.70
CA ASP A 25 8.78 16.83 18.78
C ASP A 25 9.64 15.75 19.43
N GLY A 26 10.93 15.78 19.15
CA GLY A 26 11.93 14.90 19.75
C GLY A 26 12.10 13.54 19.05
N ILE A 27 11.61 13.39 17.83
CA ILE A 27 11.88 12.25 16.97
C ILE A 27 12.99 12.64 15.97
N SER A 28 14.03 11.81 15.86
CA SER A 28 15.09 11.94 14.87
C SER A 28 15.09 10.74 13.93
N LEU A 29 15.58 10.95 12.72
CA LEU A 29 15.75 9.90 11.72
C LEU A 29 17.23 9.61 11.52
N PHE A 30 17.60 8.34 11.44
CA PHE A 30 18.97 7.89 11.26
C PHE A 30 19.08 6.92 10.10
N ILE A 31 20.16 7.01 9.33
CA ILE A 31 20.57 6.00 8.37
C ILE A 31 21.44 4.99 9.11
N VAL A 32 20.98 3.74 9.15
CA VAL A 32 21.68 2.63 9.81
C VAL A 32 22.07 1.60 8.77
N ASP A 33 23.33 1.22 8.73
CA ASP A 33 23.78 0.09 7.90
C ASP A 33 23.17 -1.21 8.45
N LYS A 34 22.55 -2.00 7.58
CA LYS A 34 21.94 -3.29 7.98
C LYS A 34 22.98 -4.26 8.56
N SER A 35 24.24 -4.11 8.17
CA SER A 35 25.37 -4.91 8.66
C SER A 35 26.04 -4.35 9.93
N ALA A 36 25.51 -3.26 10.50
CA ALA A 36 26.09 -2.67 11.71
C ALA A 36 25.98 -3.61 12.92
N ASP A 37 26.95 -3.51 13.83
CA ASP A 37 26.91 -4.25 15.09
C ASP A 37 25.64 -3.90 15.87
N GLY A 38 24.95 -4.92 16.39
CA GLY A 38 23.68 -4.78 17.10
C GLY A 38 22.44 -4.81 16.21
N VAL A 39 22.58 -4.91 14.89
CA VAL A 39 21.47 -5.13 13.95
C VAL A 39 21.34 -6.62 13.67
N SER A 40 20.14 -7.17 13.89
CA SER A 40 19.82 -8.54 13.49
C SER A 40 18.49 -8.58 12.74
N THR A 41 18.38 -9.48 11.76
CA THR A 41 17.20 -9.61 10.92
C THR A 41 16.75 -11.05 10.80
N GLN A 42 15.42 -11.26 10.80
CA GLN A 42 14.81 -12.53 10.45
C GLN A 42 13.92 -12.32 9.23
N ASP A 43 14.31 -12.91 8.11
CA ASP A 43 13.66 -12.74 6.82
C ASP A 43 12.58 -13.80 6.58
N TYR A 44 11.43 -13.39 6.00
CA TYR A 44 10.33 -14.28 5.65
C TYR A 44 9.56 -13.79 4.41
N PRO A 45 8.86 -14.71 3.69
CA PRO A 45 7.99 -14.34 2.58
C PRO A 45 6.70 -13.71 3.09
N THR A 46 6.12 -12.80 2.27
CA THR A 46 4.78 -12.24 2.49
C THR A 46 3.74 -12.95 1.60
N VAL A 47 2.45 -12.83 1.95
CA VAL A 47 1.35 -13.52 1.26
C VAL A 47 1.20 -13.12 -0.21
N ASP A 48 1.66 -11.92 -0.56
CA ASP A 48 1.62 -11.35 -1.91
C ASP A 48 2.85 -11.68 -2.78
N GLY A 49 3.71 -12.59 -2.30
CA GLY A 49 4.93 -12.99 -2.98
C GLY A 49 6.14 -12.09 -2.74
N GLY A 50 5.98 -11.05 -1.94
CA GLY A 50 7.08 -10.19 -1.49
C GLY A 50 7.90 -10.83 -0.36
N ARG A 51 8.78 -10.03 0.24
CA ARG A 51 9.56 -10.43 1.42
C ARG A 51 9.62 -9.31 2.43
N ALA A 52 9.70 -9.69 3.70
CA ALA A 52 9.85 -8.78 4.83
C ALA A 52 10.90 -9.30 5.81
N SER A 53 11.32 -8.44 6.73
CA SER A 53 12.18 -8.80 7.85
C SER A 53 11.58 -8.32 9.17
N GLU A 54 11.71 -9.11 10.21
CA GLU A 54 11.79 -8.56 11.56
C GLU A 54 13.20 -8.00 11.74
N VAL A 55 13.28 -6.79 12.27
CA VAL A 55 14.55 -6.11 12.52
C VAL A 55 14.64 -5.81 14.01
N VAL A 56 15.72 -6.27 14.63
CA VAL A 56 16.03 -5.98 16.04
C VAL A 56 17.28 -5.12 16.09
N LEU A 57 17.21 -4.03 16.86
CA LEU A 57 18.28 -3.07 17.05
C LEU A 57 18.65 -3.04 18.52
N GLU A 58 19.87 -3.53 18.86
CA GLU A 58 20.36 -3.60 20.24
C GLU A 58 21.69 -2.86 20.35
N ASN A 59 21.67 -1.72 21.05
CA ASN A 59 22.88 -0.91 21.29
C ASN A 59 23.61 -0.49 19.99
N VAL A 60 22.87 -0.29 18.91
CA VAL A 60 23.43 0.13 17.63
C VAL A 60 24.01 1.54 17.76
N THR A 61 25.26 1.71 17.35
CA THR A 61 25.94 3.00 17.35
C THR A 61 26.08 3.49 15.91
N VAL A 62 25.68 4.74 15.66
CA VAL A 62 25.83 5.41 14.36
C VAL A 62 26.65 6.69 14.53
N SER A 63 27.32 7.11 13.46
CA SER A 63 28.05 8.39 13.46
C SER A 63 27.09 9.58 13.45
N GLY A 64 27.56 10.76 13.89
CA GLY A 64 26.72 11.96 13.96
C GLY A 64 26.20 12.47 12.60
N ASP A 65 26.87 12.09 11.51
CA ASP A 65 26.46 12.38 10.13
C ASP A 65 25.41 11.41 9.57
N ALA A 66 25.04 10.37 10.33
CA ALA A 66 23.97 9.46 9.96
C ALA A 66 22.56 10.02 10.20
N ILE A 67 22.43 11.18 10.85
CA ILE A 67 21.15 11.84 11.09
C ILE A 67 20.61 12.46 9.80
N ILE A 68 19.30 12.32 9.59
CA ILE A 68 18.57 12.98 8.49
C ILE A 68 17.86 14.20 9.04
N GLY A 69 18.23 15.38 8.58
CA GLY A 69 17.69 16.65 9.07
C GLY A 69 18.24 17.03 10.45
N ASP A 70 17.49 17.84 11.18
CA ASP A 70 17.89 18.32 12.51
C ASP A 70 17.42 17.34 13.61
N ALA A 71 18.23 17.23 14.65
CA ALA A 71 17.92 16.39 15.80
C ALA A 71 16.59 16.81 16.46
N GLY A 72 15.68 15.85 16.62
CA GLY A 72 14.35 16.08 17.21
C GLY A 72 13.26 16.53 16.22
N SER A 73 13.60 16.84 14.96
CA SER A 73 12.67 17.34 13.93
C SER A 73 12.38 16.33 12.80
N GLY A 74 12.67 15.06 13.01
CA GLY A 74 12.56 14.03 11.97
C GLY A 74 11.13 13.60 11.63
N LEU A 75 10.13 13.92 12.47
CA LEU A 75 8.74 13.46 12.25
C LEU A 75 8.14 14.04 10.96
N ASP A 76 8.31 15.34 10.72
CA ASP A 76 7.75 15.99 9.54
C ASP A 76 8.37 15.45 8.24
N ILE A 77 9.67 15.17 8.26
CA ILE A 77 10.38 14.51 7.13
C ILE A 77 9.83 13.10 6.90
N LEU A 78 9.59 12.36 7.97
CA LEU A 78 9.03 11.01 7.88
C LEU A 78 7.60 11.04 7.32
N GLU A 79 6.74 11.94 7.81
CA GLU A 79 5.36 12.09 7.35
C GLU A 79 5.32 12.48 5.86
N GLU A 80 6.19 13.38 5.43
CA GLU A 80 6.35 13.72 4.02
C GLU A 80 6.73 12.49 3.18
N GLY A 81 7.77 11.77 3.58
CA GLY A 81 8.19 10.54 2.90
C GLY A 81 7.09 9.48 2.83
N VAL A 82 6.27 9.36 3.89
CA VAL A 82 5.10 8.47 3.91
C VAL A 82 4.03 8.91 2.92
N ASP A 83 3.77 10.22 2.77
CA ASP A 83 2.79 10.72 1.80
C ASP A 83 3.21 10.44 0.35
N TYR A 84 4.50 10.60 0.02
CA TYR A 84 5.06 10.16 -1.27
C TYR A 84 4.94 8.66 -1.46
N GLY A 85 5.23 7.87 -0.42
CA GLY A 85 5.05 6.42 -0.42
C GLY A 85 3.60 6.01 -0.68
N ILE A 86 2.64 6.71 -0.07
CA ILE A 86 1.20 6.50 -0.30
C ILE A 86 0.83 6.78 -1.77
N ALA A 87 1.28 7.87 -2.35
CA ALA A 87 1.02 8.18 -3.75
C ALA A 87 1.55 7.08 -4.68
N ALA A 88 2.75 6.58 -4.42
CA ALA A 88 3.37 5.50 -5.19
C ALA A 88 2.58 4.19 -5.11
N ILE A 89 2.16 3.75 -3.90
CA ILE A 89 1.38 2.50 -3.77
C ILE A 89 -0.06 2.66 -4.28
N CYS A 90 -0.63 3.87 -4.29
CA CYS A 90 -1.90 4.14 -4.96
C CYS A 90 -1.77 3.94 -6.48
N ALA A 91 -0.68 4.41 -7.09
CA ALA A 91 -0.40 4.19 -8.51
C ALA A 91 -0.18 2.70 -8.85
N GLU A 92 0.50 1.95 -7.98
CA GLU A 92 0.62 0.49 -8.10
C GLU A 92 -0.76 -0.18 -8.06
N ALA A 93 -1.60 0.20 -7.09
CA ALA A 93 -2.92 -0.40 -6.90
C ALA A 93 -3.85 -0.22 -8.10
N ILE A 94 -3.86 0.97 -8.75
CA ILE A 94 -4.68 1.16 -9.96
C ILE A 94 -4.20 0.28 -11.12
N GLY A 95 -2.90 0.00 -11.23
CA GLY A 95 -2.36 -0.97 -12.18
C GLY A 95 -2.92 -2.39 -11.95
N HIS A 96 -2.94 -2.84 -10.71
CA HIS A 96 -3.50 -4.14 -10.35
C HIS A 96 -5.01 -4.21 -10.56
N MET A 97 -5.77 -3.17 -10.18
CA MET A 97 -7.21 -3.10 -10.43
C MET A 97 -7.54 -3.12 -11.91
N LYS A 98 -6.74 -2.41 -12.74
CA LYS A 98 -6.91 -2.44 -14.20
C LYS A 98 -6.74 -3.85 -14.74
N MET A 99 -5.67 -4.56 -14.36
CA MET A 99 -5.43 -5.94 -14.78
C MET A 99 -6.55 -6.88 -14.36
N LEU A 100 -7.08 -6.73 -13.15
CA LEU A 100 -8.21 -7.51 -12.67
C LEU A 100 -9.50 -7.24 -13.47
N ASN A 101 -9.81 -5.97 -13.77
CA ASN A 101 -10.95 -5.62 -14.61
C ASN A 101 -10.84 -6.24 -16.01
N ASP A 102 -9.71 -6.04 -16.68
CA ASP A 102 -9.48 -6.54 -18.03
C ASP A 102 -9.58 -8.08 -18.08
N ALA A 103 -8.90 -8.78 -17.15
CA ALA A 103 -8.92 -10.22 -17.05
C ALA A 103 -10.32 -10.77 -16.77
N THR A 104 -11.08 -10.11 -15.88
CA THR A 104 -12.44 -10.52 -15.51
C THR A 104 -13.40 -10.40 -16.69
N VAL A 105 -13.34 -9.28 -17.41
CA VAL A 105 -14.18 -9.07 -18.61
C VAL A 105 -13.87 -10.13 -19.66
N GLU A 106 -12.59 -10.40 -19.94
CA GLU A 106 -12.20 -11.39 -20.94
C GLU A 106 -12.59 -12.81 -20.51
N TYR A 107 -12.42 -13.17 -19.24
CA TYR A 107 -12.87 -14.46 -18.71
C TYR A 107 -14.39 -14.61 -18.87
N CYS A 108 -15.17 -13.61 -18.52
CA CYS A 108 -16.62 -13.65 -18.65
C CYS A 108 -17.11 -13.75 -20.11
N ARG A 109 -16.33 -13.22 -21.06
CA ARG A 109 -16.63 -13.31 -22.50
C ARG A 109 -16.34 -14.69 -23.07
N THR A 110 -15.33 -15.39 -22.56
CA THR A 110 -14.84 -16.68 -23.10
C THR A 110 -15.38 -17.89 -22.36
N ARG A 111 -15.54 -17.80 -21.02
CA ARG A 111 -16.04 -18.89 -20.19
C ARG A 111 -17.50 -19.17 -20.46
N LYS A 112 -17.83 -20.42 -20.81
CA LYS A 112 -19.21 -20.86 -21.06
C LYS A 112 -19.73 -21.71 -19.93
N GLN A 113 -20.97 -21.43 -19.49
CA GLN A 113 -21.80 -22.25 -18.62
C GLN A 113 -23.25 -22.10 -19.05
N PHE A 114 -24.07 -23.11 -18.80
CA PHE A 114 -25.49 -23.14 -19.22
C PHE A 114 -25.68 -22.88 -20.73
N GLY A 115 -24.69 -23.27 -21.54
CA GLY A 115 -24.72 -23.16 -23.00
C GLY A 115 -24.33 -21.81 -23.59
N VAL A 116 -24.04 -20.81 -22.75
CA VAL A 116 -23.71 -19.44 -23.18
C VAL A 116 -22.46 -18.92 -22.45
N PRO A 117 -21.77 -17.87 -22.99
CA PRO A 117 -20.77 -17.13 -22.23
C PRO A 117 -21.36 -16.57 -20.93
N ILE A 118 -20.64 -16.70 -19.81
CA ILE A 118 -21.18 -16.24 -18.51
C ILE A 118 -21.39 -14.73 -18.48
N GLY A 119 -20.66 -13.94 -19.24
CA GLY A 119 -20.84 -12.49 -19.40
C GLY A 119 -22.17 -12.09 -20.04
N SER A 120 -22.97 -13.04 -20.57
CA SER A 120 -24.36 -12.76 -21.02
C SER A 120 -25.34 -12.60 -19.86
N PHE A 121 -25.00 -13.03 -18.65
CA PHE A 121 -25.86 -12.88 -17.48
C PHE A 121 -25.76 -11.47 -16.92
N GLN A 122 -26.89 -10.74 -16.89
CA GLN A 122 -26.96 -9.34 -16.48
C GLN A 122 -26.38 -9.09 -15.07
N VAL A 123 -26.59 -10.03 -14.13
CA VAL A 123 -26.06 -9.92 -12.78
C VAL A 123 -24.52 -9.84 -12.76
N LEU A 124 -23.82 -10.53 -13.67
CA LEU A 124 -22.37 -10.48 -13.78
C LEU A 124 -21.92 -9.20 -14.50
N GLN A 125 -22.71 -8.71 -15.46
CA GLN A 125 -22.43 -7.42 -16.12
C GLN A 125 -22.47 -6.28 -15.12
N HIS A 126 -23.47 -6.23 -14.22
CA HIS A 126 -23.57 -5.20 -13.18
C HIS A 126 -22.35 -5.23 -12.27
N ARG A 127 -21.91 -6.40 -11.82
CA ARG A 127 -20.70 -6.53 -10.98
C ARG A 127 -19.44 -6.03 -11.70
N MET A 128 -19.26 -6.32 -12.98
CA MET A 128 -18.14 -5.81 -13.77
C MET A 128 -18.20 -4.28 -13.93
N VAL A 129 -19.40 -3.69 -14.06
CA VAL A 129 -19.59 -2.24 -14.09
C VAL A 129 -19.21 -1.61 -12.74
N ASP A 130 -19.63 -2.22 -11.62
CA ASP A 130 -19.27 -1.75 -10.28
C ASP A 130 -17.75 -1.80 -10.07
N MET A 131 -17.08 -2.88 -10.50
CA MET A 131 -15.61 -2.98 -10.48
C MET A 131 -14.94 -1.86 -11.30
N PHE A 132 -15.48 -1.56 -12.48
CA PHE A 132 -14.98 -0.48 -13.34
C PHE A 132 -15.16 0.89 -12.69
N MET A 133 -16.32 1.17 -12.06
CA MET A 133 -16.56 2.43 -11.36
C MET A 133 -15.57 2.64 -10.19
N GLU A 134 -15.32 1.60 -9.40
CA GLU A 134 -14.36 1.64 -8.29
C GLU A 134 -12.92 1.89 -8.79
N TYR A 135 -12.56 1.30 -9.92
CA TYR A 135 -11.27 1.55 -10.57
C TYR A 135 -11.16 3.01 -11.03
N GLU A 136 -12.14 3.57 -11.75
CA GLU A 136 -12.11 4.94 -12.26
C GLU A 136 -12.05 5.99 -11.13
N GLN A 137 -12.79 5.77 -10.04
CA GLN A 137 -12.68 6.61 -8.86
C GLN A 137 -11.28 6.56 -8.25
N SER A 138 -10.68 5.37 -8.19
CA SER A 138 -9.32 5.18 -7.69
C SER A 138 -8.27 5.86 -8.56
N VAL A 139 -8.44 5.83 -9.88
CA VAL A 139 -7.59 6.57 -10.85
C VAL A 139 -7.66 8.07 -10.56
N SER A 140 -8.87 8.62 -10.42
CA SER A 140 -9.09 10.04 -10.12
C SER A 140 -8.43 10.47 -8.82
N MET A 141 -8.59 9.67 -7.75
CA MET A 141 -7.98 9.94 -6.46
C MET A 141 -6.45 9.82 -6.50
N THR A 142 -5.92 8.90 -7.30
CA THR A 142 -4.46 8.76 -7.50
C THR A 142 -3.88 9.96 -8.23
N TYR A 143 -4.54 10.46 -9.26
CA TYR A 143 -4.13 11.72 -9.90
C TYR A 143 -4.17 12.88 -8.92
N MET A 144 -5.25 13.01 -8.14
CA MET A 144 -5.39 14.08 -7.15
C MET A 144 -4.24 14.07 -6.13
N VAL A 145 -3.89 12.92 -5.54
CA VAL A 145 -2.79 12.88 -4.56
C VAL A 145 -1.46 13.25 -5.19
N ASN A 146 -1.17 12.79 -6.41
CA ASN A 146 0.08 13.13 -7.10
C ASN A 146 0.18 14.64 -7.40
N MET A 147 -0.92 15.29 -7.77
CA MET A 147 -0.95 16.74 -7.98
C MET A 147 -0.77 17.56 -6.70
N LYS A 148 -1.04 16.95 -5.54
CA LYS A 148 -0.97 17.61 -4.23
C LYS A 148 0.34 17.35 -3.46
N LEU A 149 1.27 16.55 -4.01
CA LEU A 149 2.51 16.21 -3.32
C LEU A 149 3.40 17.41 -3.01
N ASP A 150 3.43 18.39 -3.92
CA ASP A 150 4.26 19.57 -3.79
C ASP A 150 3.54 20.77 -3.11
N GLU A 151 2.31 20.56 -2.62
CA GLU A 151 1.59 21.58 -1.84
C GLU A 151 2.02 21.57 -0.37
N ASP A 152 1.40 22.41 0.44
CA ASP A 152 1.67 22.44 1.88
C ASP A 152 1.38 21.10 2.58
N ALA A 153 1.98 20.88 3.73
CA ALA A 153 1.90 19.62 4.46
C ALA A 153 0.46 19.19 4.78
N ALA A 154 -0.45 20.14 5.07
CA ALA A 154 -1.84 19.82 5.41
C ALA A 154 -2.61 19.36 4.16
N ALA A 155 -2.48 20.08 3.05
CA ALA A 155 -3.11 19.71 1.77
C ALA A 155 -2.61 18.36 1.26
N ARG A 156 -1.28 18.13 1.32
CA ARG A 156 -0.64 16.86 0.97
C ARG A 156 -1.15 15.71 1.84
N ALA A 157 -1.13 15.86 3.15
CA ALA A 157 -1.58 14.84 4.11
C ALA A 157 -3.05 14.46 3.92
N LYS A 158 -3.91 15.46 3.69
CA LYS A 158 -5.34 15.25 3.42
C LYS A 158 -5.57 14.49 2.13
N ALA A 159 -4.88 14.86 1.05
CA ALA A 159 -4.97 14.19 -0.24
C ALA A 159 -4.47 12.73 -0.16
N ALA A 160 -3.33 12.50 0.50
CA ALA A 160 -2.78 11.17 0.73
C ALA A 160 -3.75 10.28 1.53
N ALA A 161 -4.33 10.82 2.61
CA ALA A 161 -5.31 10.09 3.40
C ALA A 161 -6.57 9.76 2.60
N GLY A 162 -7.13 10.70 1.84
CA GLY A 162 -8.30 10.48 1.00
C GLY A 162 -8.07 9.43 -0.08
N ALA A 163 -6.95 9.51 -0.79
CA ALA A 163 -6.57 8.53 -1.81
C ALA A 163 -6.40 7.14 -1.21
N LYS A 164 -5.72 7.01 -0.06
CA LYS A 164 -5.51 5.72 0.60
C LYS A 164 -6.80 5.07 1.08
N VAL A 165 -7.79 5.86 1.53
CA VAL A 165 -9.14 5.36 1.87
C VAL A 165 -9.82 4.76 0.65
N GLN A 166 -9.81 5.49 -0.48
CA GLN A 166 -10.42 5.00 -1.72
C GLN A 166 -9.75 3.72 -2.20
N ILE A 167 -8.41 3.74 -2.30
CA ILE A 167 -7.63 2.58 -2.75
C ILE A 167 -7.85 1.35 -1.87
N GLY A 168 -7.88 1.50 -0.55
CA GLY A 168 -8.10 0.37 0.36
C GLY A 168 -9.47 -0.26 0.20
N LYS A 169 -10.53 0.54 0.00
CA LYS A 169 -11.90 0.06 -0.25
C LYS A 169 -12.03 -0.56 -1.63
N SER A 170 -11.65 0.17 -2.66
CA SER A 170 -11.78 -0.26 -4.06
C SER A 170 -10.91 -1.46 -4.39
N GLY A 171 -9.67 -1.50 -3.90
CA GLY A 171 -8.76 -2.62 -4.10
C GLY A 171 -9.31 -3.92 -3.52
N ARG A 172 -9.88 -3.86 -2.32
CA ARG A 172 -10.56 -5.01 -1.71
C ARG A 172 -11.78 -5.44 -2.52
N PHE A 173 -12.64 -4.50 -2.90
CA PHE A 173 -13.85 -4.78 -3.67
C PHE A 173 -13.51 -5.40 -5.03
N VAL A 174 -12.69 -4.75 -5.84
CA VAL A 174 -12.29 -5.22 -7.17
C VAL A 174 -11.59 -6.58 -7.10
N GLY A 175 -10.72 -6.78 -6.12
CA GLY A 175 -10.03 -8.05 -5.92
C GLY A 175 -10.98 -9.19 -5.58
N GLN A 176 -11.92 -8.98 -4.67
CA GLN A 176 -12.92 -9.98 -4.26
C GLN A 176 -13.89 -10.30 -5.41
N GLU A 177 -14.36 -9.29 -6.13
CA GLU A 177 -15.24 -9.46 -7.28
C GLU A 177 -14.55 -10.22 -8.41
N ALA A 178 -13.28 -9.90 -8.70
CA ALA A 178 -12.51 -10.62 -9.71
C ALA A 178 -12.39 -12.11 -9.36
N VAL A 179 -11.99 -12.44 -8.12
CA VAL A 179 -11.92 -13.85 -7.66
C VAL A 179 -13.28 -14.52 -7.77
N GLN A 180 -14.36 -13.87 -7.35
CA GLN A 180 -15.73 -14.42 -7.41
C GLN A 180 -16.16 -14.69 -8.84
N LEU A 181 -15.92 -13.77 -9.78
CA LEU A 181 -16.32 -13.90 -11.17
C LEU A 181 -15.52 -14.96 -11.95
N HIS A 182 -14.30 -15.27 -11.51
CA HIS A 182 -13.52 -16.40 -12.02
C HIS A 182 -13.91 -17.73 -11.37
N GLY A 183 -14.67 -17.71 -10.26
CA GLY A 183 -15.06 -18.91 -9.52
C GLY A 183 -13.86 -19.68 -9.00
N GLY A 184 -13.88 -21.01 -9.07
CA GLY A 184 -12.78 -21.85 -8.58
C GLY A 184 -11.42 -21.52 -9.21
N MET A 185 -11.38 -21.09 -10.47
CA MET A 185 -10.15 -20.71 -11.17
C MET A 185 -9.49 -19.47 -10.55
N GLY A 186 -10.27 -18.53 -9.98
CA GLY A 186 -9.74 -17.34 -9.31
C GLY A 186 -8.95 -17.63 -8.02
N MET A 187 -9.06 -18.86 -7.50
CA MET A 187 -8.33 -19.32 -6.29
C MET A 187 -7.09 -20.16 -6.61
N THR A 188 -6.82 -20.43 -7.87
CA THR A 188 -5.67 -21.23 -8.29
C THR A 188 -4.42 -20.39 -8.47
N GLU A 189 -3.25 -21.02 -8.35
CA GLU A 189 -1.96 -20.36 -8.64
C GLU A 189 -1.70 -20.23 -10.16
N GLU A 190 -2.52 -20.85 -11.00
CA GLU A 190 -2.40 -20.81 -12.46
C GLU A 190 -2.83 -19.48 -13.06
N LEU A 191 -3.80 -18.80 -12.42
CA LEU A 191 -4.26 -17.48 -12.81
C LEU A 191 -3.69 -16.39 -11.89
N ASN A 192 -3.25 -15.31 -12.49
CA ASN A 192 -2.68 -14.17 -11.77
C ASN A 192 -3.71 -13.36 -10.94
N VAL A 193 -5.00 -13.62 -11.10
CA VAL A 193 -6.09 -12.95 -10.37
C VAL A 193 -5.90 -13.02 -8.85
N GLY A 194 -5.59 -14.23 -8.34
CA GLY A 194 -5.32 -14.43 -6.91
C GLY A 194 -4.09 -13.66 -6.42
N HIS A 195 -3.05 -13.53 -7.25
CA HIS A 195 -1.83 -12.77 -6.91
C HIS A 195 -2.11 -11.27 -6.81
N PHE A 196 -2.84 -10.69 -7.77
CA PHE A 196 -3.24 -9.28 -7.71
C PHE A 196 -4.17 -8.99 -6.53
N PHE A 197 -5.10 -9.89 -6.21
CA PHE A 197 -5.95 -9.77 -5.03
C PHE A 197 -5.13 -9.74 -3.72
N LYS A 198 -4.17 -10.68 -3.57
CA LYS A 198 -3.25 -10.71 -2.41
C LYS A 198 -2.47 -9.39 -2.31
N ARG A 199 -1.95 -8.89 -3.44
CA ARG A 199 -1.19 -7.63 -3.45
C ARG A 199 -2.04 -6.42 -3.06
N LEU A 200 -3.24 -6.27 -3.59
CA LEU A 200 -4.18 -5.21 -3.21
C LEU A 200 -4.55 -5.27 -1.72
N THR A 201 -4.68 -6.47 -1.16
CA THR A 201 -4.92 -6.67 0.28
C THR A 201 -3.72 -6.19 1.11
N MET A 202 -2.49 -6.46 0.67
CA MET A 202 -1.28 -5.97 1.34
C MET A 202 -1.11 -4.45 1.21
N ILE A 203 -1.46 -3.86 0.07
CA ILE A 203 -1.44 -2.40 -0.12
C ILE A 203 -2.36 -1.70 0.88
N ASP A 204 -3.52 -2.27 1.24
CA ASP A 204 -4.38 -1.67 2.27
C ASP A 204 -3.68 -1.54 3.62
N THR A 205 -2.81 -2.49 3.97
CA THR A 205 -2.12 -2.46 5.27
C THR A 205 -0.88 -1.56 5.30
N GLN A 206 -0.27 -1.28 4.13
CA GLN A 206 0.95 -0.46 4.04
C GLN A 206 0.65 1.01 4.35
N PHE A 207 1.51 1.66 5.12
CA PHE A 207 1.38 3.05 5.57
C PHE A 207 0.07 3.36 6.32
N GLY A 208 -0.61 2.36 6.85
CA GLY A 208 -1.92 2.50 7.51
C GLY A 208 -3.08 2.03 6.64
N ASN A 209 -4.09 1.45 7.27
CA ASN A 209 -5.30 0.93 6.63
C ASN A 209 -6.39 2.01 6.45
N VAL A 210 -7.53 1.63 5.87
CA VAL A 210 -8.70 2.51 5.67
C VAL A 210 -9.09 3.24 6.95
N ASP A 211 -9.18 2.56 8.10
CA ASP A 211 -9.63 3.18 9.35
C ASP A 211 -8.64 4.22 9.89
N HIS A 212 -7.34 3.96 9.74
CA HIS A 212 -6.29 4.93 10.06
C HIS A 212 -6.43 6.19 9.22
N HIS A 213 -6.58 6.03 7.90
CA HIS A 213 -6.65 7.17 6.98
C HIS A 213 -7.98 7.92 7.04
N LEU A 214 -9.09 7.28 7.40
CA LEU A 214 -10.34 7.97 7.69
C LEU A 214 -10.17 8.95 8.88
N LYS A 215 -9.50 8.50 9.94
CA LYS A 215 -9.19 9.37 11.09
C LYS A 215 -8.25 10.50 10.72
N ARG A 216 -7.19 10.19 9.94
CA ARG A 216 -6.23 11.19 9.46
C ARG A 216 -6.90 12.24 8.58
N PHE A 217 -7.77 11.83 7.66
CA PHE A 217 -8.53 12.73 6.79
C PHE A 217 -9.48 13.64 7.57
N ALA A 218 -10.14 13.12 8.61
CA ALA A 218 -11.07 13.88 9.44
C ALA A 218 -10.36 14.88 10.38
N ALA A 219 -9.08 14.66 10.67
CA ALA A 219 -8.26 15.52 11.52
C ALA A 219 -7.52 16.62 10.75
N ALA A 220 -7.40 16.50 9.43
CA ALA A 220 -6.80 17.46 8.50
C ALA A 220 -7.86 18.39 7.91
#